data_175845c7d69d0d279970fc021c815ba8
#
_entry.id   175845c7d69d0d279970fc021c815ba8
#
_cell.length_a   1.000
_cell.length_b   1.000
_cell.length_c   1.000
_cell.angle_alpha   90.00
_cell.angle_beta   90.00
_cell.angle_gamma   90.00
#
_symmetry.space_group_name_H-M   'P 1'
#
loop_
_entity.id
_entity.type
_entity.pdbx_description
1 polymer ?
#
loop_
_entity_poly.entity_id
_entity_poly.type
_entity_poly.pdbx_seq_one_letter_code
_entity_poly.pdbx_strand_id
1 'polypeptide(L)'
;MELVLLVGLPGSGKSTFFSARFAQTHVQVSKDLLGRKHRDERVQLQIAEALDDGKPVVVDNCNVTPEDRELVIRTAGSVPVSAFVFPFDAHECIRRNAQRTGKKKVPLVAMFTKAKWYVEPTWSEGYSRMYDVSLIEATNAFLVEERPRPLGVGV
;
A
#
# COMPACT_ATOMS: atom_id res chain seq x y z
N MET A 1 1.97 5.91 17.24
CA MET A 1 2.97 5.34 16.32
C MET A 1 2.35 4.19 15.56
N GLU A 2 2.37 4.24 14.25
CA GLU A 2 1.84 3.18 13.37
C GLU A 2 2.58 3.13 12.05
N LEU A 3 2.53 1.98 11.40
CA LEU A 3 2.89 1.82 10.00
C LEU A 3 1.63 1.46 9.22
N VAL A 4 1.36 2.22 8.16
CA VAL A 4 0.25 1.97 7.24
C VAL A 4 0.80 1.35 5.96
N LEU A 5 0.22 0.23 5.54
CA LEU A 5 0.55 -0.47 4.31
C LEU A 5 -0.59 -0.30 3.32
N LEU A 6 -0.33 0.33 2.17
CA LEU A 6 -1.29 0.40 1.08
C LEU A 6 -1.12 -0.82 0.18
N VAL A 7 -2.22 -1.45 -0.22
CA VAL A 7 -2.22 -2.65 -1.06
C VAL A 7 -3.15 -2.45 -2.25
N GLY A 8 -2.62 -2.56 -3.45
CA GLY A 8 -3.42 -2.43 -4.67
C GLY A 8 -2.57 -2.30 -5.93
N LEU A 9 -3.19 -2.55 -7.07
CA LEU A 9 -2.54 -2.42 -8.37
C LEU A 9 -2.16 -0.96 -8.68
N PRO A 10 -1.20 -0.71 -9.57
CA PRO A 10 -1.01 0.63 -10.13
C PRO A 10 -2.33 1.14 -10.72
N GLY A 11 -2.68 2.40 -10.46
CA GLY A 11 -3.96 2.96 -10.91
C GLY A 11 -5.15 2.70 -9.98
N SER A 12 -4.95 2.07 -8.82
CA SER A 12 -6.04 1.81 -7.86
C SER A 12 -6.39 3.01 -6.98
N GLY A 13 -5.58 4.08 -7.00
CA GLY A 13 -5.85 5.28 -6.23
C GLY A 13 -5.03 5.45 -4.95
N LYS A 14 -4.02 4.61 -4.73
CA LYS A 14 -3.19 4.62 -3.51
C LYS A 14 -2.53 5.97 -3.23
N SER A 15 -1.84 6.54 -4.22
CA SER A 15 -1.13 7.81 -4.03
C SER A 15 -2.09 8.99 -3.81
N THR A 16 -3.23 8.98 -4.48
CA THR A 16 -4.30 9.97 -4.26
C THR A 16 -4.86 9.84 -2.83
N PHE A 17 -5.09 8.61 -2.38
CA PHE A 17 -5.54 8.34 -1.02
C PHE A 17 -4.51 8.79 0.03
N PHE A 18 -3.22 8.50 -0.19
CA PHE A 18 -2.14 9.00 0.65
C PHE A 18 -2.18 10.52 0.76
N SER A 19 -2.26 11.21 -0.38
CA SER A 19 -2.28 12.68 -0.42
C SER A 19 -3.48 13.27 0.34
N ALA A 20 -4.64 12.62 0.22
CA ALA A 20 -5.86 13.10 0.88
C ALA A 20 -5.88 12.83 2.39
N ARG A 21 -5.28 11.72 2.84
CA ARG A 21 -5.47 11.24 4.22
C ARG A 21 -4.23 11.30 5.09
N PHE A 22 -3.05 11.10 4.55
CA PHE A 22 -1.84 10.87 5.34
C PHE A 22 -0.71 11.87 5.10
N ALA A 23 -0.76 12.66 4.03
CA ALA A 23 0.37 13.48 3.60
C ALA A 23 0.85 14.48 4.67
N GLN A 24 -0.03 14.94 5.55
CA GLN A 24 0.30 15.92 6.59
C GLN A 24 0.78 15.28 7.90
N THR A 25 0.57 13.99 8.08
CA THR A 25 0.80 13.32 9.36
C THR A 25 1.82 12.19 9.30
N HIS A 26 2.01 11.57 8.13
CA HIS A 26 2.84 10.37 7.96
C HIS A 26 3.97 10.62 6.97
N VAL A 27 5.08 9.94 7.19
CA VAL A 27 6.19 9.88 6.22
C VAL A 27 5.79 8.90 5.10
N GLN A 28 5.87 9.35 3.86
CA GLN A 28 5.66 8.47 2.70
C GLN A 28 6.94 7.72 2.35
N VAL A 29 6.84 6.40 2.29
CA VAL A 29 7.91 5.54 1.76
C VAL A 29 7.40 4.87 0.50
N SER A 30 8.05 5.14 -0.62
CA SER A 30 7.64 4.62 -1.94
C SER A 30 8.85 4.30 -2.79
N LYS A 31 8.81 3.16 -3.48
CA LYS A 31 9.83 2.77 -4.46
C LYS A 31 9.97 3.78 -5.59
N ASP A 32 8.90 4.47 -5.95
CA ASP A 32 8.91 5.48 -7.00
C ASP A 32 9.73 6.73 -6.63
N LEU A 33 9.91 6.99 -5.33
CA LEU A 33 10.72 8.09 -4.81
C LEU A 33 12.21 7.70 -4.66
N LEU A 34 12.54 6.44 -4.89
CA LEU A 34 13.89 5.90 -4.75
C LEU A 34 14.51 5.63 -6.11
N GLY A 35 15.85 5.62 -6.16
CA GLY A 35 16.57 5.18 -7.34
C GLY A 35 16.29 3.70 -7.66
N ARG A 36 16.75 3.25 -8.84
CA ARG A 36 16.46 1.89 -9.33
C ARG A 36 17.18 0.77 -8.58
N LYS A 37 18.29 1.06 -7.92
CA LYS A 37 19.12 0.04 -7.26
C LYS A 37 18.76 -0.12 -5.79
N HIS A 38 18.76 -1.36 -5.30
CA HIS A 38 18.57 -1.70 -3.89
C HIS A 38 17.29 -1.10 -3.27
N ARG A 39 16.19 -1.13 -4.02
CA ARG A 39 14.94 -0.51 -3.58
C ARG A 39 14.39 -1.11 -2.30
N ASP A 40 14.47 -2.43 -2.15
CA ASP A 40 13.93 -3.10 -0.96
C ASP A 40 14.72 -2.72 0.29
N GLU A 41 16.06 -2.72 0.23
CA GLU A 41 16.90 -2.28 1.33
C GLU A 41 16.67 -0.81 1.67
N ARG A 42 16.47 0.03 0.67
CA ARG A 42 16.21 1.47 0.86
C ARG A 42 14.84 1.71 1.48
N VAL A 43 13.83 0.95 1.10
CA VAL A 43 12.51 0.98 1.74
C VAL A 43 12.63 0.61 3.21
N GLN A 44 13.32 -0.50 3.51
CA GLN A 44 13.54 -0.92 4.90
C GLN A 44 14.25 0.15 5.72
N LEU A 45 15.30 0.74 5.16
CA LEU A 45 16.07 1.79 5.84
C LEU A 45 15.20 3.02 6.14
N GLN A 46 14.44 3.49 5.16
CA GLN A 46 13.56 4.64 5.35
C GLN A 46 12.46 4.38 6.38
N ILE A 47 11.88 3.18 6.39
CA ILE A 47 10.91 2.79 7.42
C ILE A 47 11.57 2.85 8.79
N ALA A 48 12.72 2.19 8.96
CA ALA A 48 13.42 2.14 10.24
C ALA A 48 13.80 3.54 10.75
N GLU A 49 14.37 4.37 9.90
CA GLU A 49 14.76 5.74 10.26
C GLU A 49 13.55 6.57 10.70
N ALA A 50 12.44 6.52 9.96
CA ALA A 50 11.24 7.28 10.31
C ALA A 50 10.63 6.81 11.63
N LEU A 51 10.56 5.50 11.87
CA LEU A 51 10.04 4.95 13.11
C LEU A 51 10.94 5.27 14.31
N ASP A 52 12.27 5.21 14.12
CA ASP A 52 13.24 5.60 15.16
C ASP A 52 13.13 7.09 15.51
N ASP A 53 12.80 7.92 14.53
CA ASP A 53 12.52 9.34 14.72
C ASP A 53 11.14 9.62 15.36
N GLY A 54 10.38 8.58 15.68
CA GLY A 54 9.04 8.72 16.25
C GLY A 54 7.97 9.18 15.26
N LYS A 55 8.16 8.95 13.97
CA LYS A 55 7.23 9.38 12.93
C LYS A 55 6.42 8.20 12.38
N PRO A 56 5.10 8.32 12.25
CA PRO A 56 4.31 7.30 11.61
C PRO A 56 4.61 7.25 10.09
N VAL A 57 4.46 6.07 9.50
CA VAL A 57 4.90 5.79 8.12
C VAL A 57 3.73 5.24 7.29
N VAL A 58 3.65 5.66 6.03
CA VAL A 58 2.83 4.99 5.01
C VAL A 58 3.75 4.41 3.94
N VAL A 59 3.64 3.12 3.71
CA VAL A 59 4.34 2.44 2.61
C VAL A 59 3.41 2.43 1.40
N ASP A 60 3.69 3.33 0.45
CA ASP A 60 2.90 3.55 -0.76
C ASP A 60 3.54 2.83 -1.95
N ASN A 61 3.45 1.51 -1.93
CA ASN A 61 3.81 0.61 -3.01
C ASN A 61 2.60 -0.26 -3.35
N CYS A 62 2.68 -1.05 -4.42
CA CYS A 62 1.57 -1.96 -4.77
C CYS A 62 1.37 -3.07 -3.75
N ASN A 63 2.46 -3.60 -3.19
CA ASN A 63 2.43 -4.62 -2.14
C ASN A 63 1.53 -5.82 -2.50
N VAL A 64 1.64 -6.27 -3.76
CA VAL A 64 0.71 -7.26 -4.34
C VAL A 64 0.97 -8.69 -3.87
N THR A 65 2.19 -8.99 -3.41
CA THR A 65 2.55 -10.33 -2.95
C THR A 65 2.69 -10.40 -1.44
N PRO A 66 2.47 -11.59 -0.84
CA PRO A 66 2.74 -11.78 0.59
C PRO A 66 4.19 -11.47 0.96
N GLU A 67 5.14 -11.78 0.09
CA GLU A 67 6.57 -11.53 0.31
C GLU A 67 6.88 -10.03 0.42
N ASP A 68 6.28 -9.21 -0.46
CA ASP A 68 6.42 -7.75 -0.39
C ASP A 68 5.91 -7.21 0.96
N ARG A 69 4.79 -7.73 1.41
CA ARG A 69 4.15 -7.29 2.66
C ARG A 69 4.90 -7.79 3.89
N GLU A 70 5.38 -9.03 3.86
CA GLU A 70 6.19 -9.59 4.94
C GLU A 70 7.43 -8.75 5.23
N LEU A 71 8.10 -8.27 4.18
CA LEU A 71 9.26 -7.40 4.31
C LEU A 71 8.94 -6.15 5.14
N VAL A 72 7.82 -5.51 4.84
CA VAL A 72 7.36 -4.30 5.54
C VAL A 72 6.98 -4.61 6.98
N ILE A 73 6.19 -5.66 7.21
CA ILE A 73 5.73 -6.06 8.55
C ILE A 73 6.92 -6.40 9.44
N ARG A 74 7.88 -7.15 8.91
CA ARG A 74 9.10 -7.50 9.65
C ARG A 74 9.92 -6.27 10.00
N THR A 75 10.03 -5.31 9.08
CA THR A 75 10.77 -4.05 9.32
C THR A 75 10.10 -3.19 10.38
N ALA A 76 8.78 -3.24 10.48
CA ALA A 76 8.03 -2.50 11.50
C ALA A 76 8.32 -3.01 12.94
N GLY A 77 8.76 -4.26 13.10
CA GLY A 77 9.05 -4.83 14.41
C GLY A 77 7.81 -4.88 15.30
N SER A 78 7.85 -4.19 16.43
CA SER A 78 6.73 -4.12 17.39
C SER A 78 5.70 -3.03 17.07
N VAL A 79 5.96 -2.18 16.08
CA VAL A 79 5.03 -1.12 15.69
C VAL A 79 3.81 -1.73 14.99
N PRO A 80 2.58 -1.38 15.40
CA PRO A 80 1.37 -1.90 14.77
C PRO A 80 1.30 -1.57 13.29
N VAL A 81 0.92 -2.55 12.47
CA VAL A 81 0.75 -2.37 11.02
C VAL A 81 -0.72 -2.47 10.66
N SER A 82 -1.23 -1.45 9.99
CA SER A 82 -2.58 -1.43 9.44
C SER A 82 -2.52 -1.54 7.92
N ALA A 83 -3.32 -2.42 7.32
CA ALA A 83 -3.43 -2.55 5.87
C ALA A 83 -4.65 -1.80 5.35
N PHE A 84 -4.46 -1.01 4.30
CA PHE A 84 -5.54 -0.39 3.53
C PHE A 84 -5.55 -1.03 2.14
N VAL A 85 -6.59 -1.80 1.86
CA VAL A 85 -6.68 -2.66 0.68
C VAL A 85 -7.63 -2.05 -0.32
N PHE A 86 -7.10 -1.78 -1.52
CA PHE A 86 -7.88 -1.24 -2.64
C PHE A 86 -8.49 -2.39 -3.45
N PRO A 87 -9.65 -2.19 -4.09
CA PRO A 87 -10.28 -3.25 -4.85
C PRO A 87 -9.38 -3.80 -5.94
N PHE A 88 -9.35 -5.11 -6.08
CA PHE A 88 -8.68 -5.78 -7.20
C PHE A 88 -9.59 -5.72 -8.43
N ASP A 89 -9.44 -4.63 -9.19
CA ASP A 89 -10.13 -4.43 -10.46
C ASP A 89 -9.09 -4.07 -11.53
N ALA A 90 -8.59 -5.10 -12.21
CA ALA A 90 -7.52 -4.93 -13.19
C ALA A 90 -7.97 -4.07 -14.37
N HIS A 91 -9.21 -4.22 -14.85
CA HIS A 91 -9.73 -3.42 -15.96
C HIS A 91 -9.76 -1.94 -15.62
N GLU A 92 -10.30 -1.59 -14.47
CA GLU A 92 -10.39 -0.21 -14.02
C GLU A 92 -9.00 0.39 -13.78
N CYS A 93 -8.10 -0.36 -13.17
CA CYS A 93 -6.72 0.09 -12.95
C CYS A 93 -5.98 0.32 -14.27
N ILE A 94 -6.14 -0.56 -15.26
CA ILE A 94 -5.56 -0.40 -16.59
C ILE A 94 -6.13 0.83 -17.27
N ARG A 95 -7.45 1.04 -17.21
CA ARG A 95 -8.13 2.22 -17.76
C ARG A 95 -7.57 3.51 -17.17
N ARG A 96 -7.46 3.58 -15.85
CA ARG A 96 -6.90 4.76 -15.16
C ARG A 96 -5.43 4.97 -15.50
N ASN A 97 -4.65 3.91 -15.57
CA ASN A 97 -3.24 3.97 -15.93
C ASN A 97 -3.05 4.51 -17.35
N ALA A 98 -3.92 4.16 -18.29
CA ALA A 98 -3.86 4.65 -19.66
C ALA A 98 -4.01 6.18 -19.78
N GLN A 99 -4.65 6.80 -18.79
CA GLN A 99 -4.83 8.27 -18.73
C GLN A 99 -3.62 8.99 -18.12
N ARG A 100 -2.68 8.26 -17.53
CA ARG A 100 -1.45 8.83 -16.96
C ARG A 100 -0.44 9.16 -18.05
N THR A 101 0.46 10.10 -17.75
CA THR A 101 1.53 10.53 -18.65
C THR A 101 2.88 10.47 -17.97
N GLY A 102 3.95 10.36 -18.76
CA GLY A 102 5.32 10.36 -18.26
C GLY A 102 5.65 9.19 -17.36
N LYS A 103 6.45 9.44 -16.32
CA LYS A 103 6.94 8.41 -15.39
C LYS A 103 5.85 7.78 -14.53
N LYS A 104 4.70 8.42 -14.38
CA LYS A 104 3.57 7.89 -13.61
C LYS A 104 2.84 6.78 -14.35
N LYS A 105 2.93 6.75 -15.68
CA LYS A 105 2.31 5.71 -16.49
C LYS A 105 3.13 4.43 -16.42
N VAL A 106 2.52 3.38 -15.90
CA VAL A 106 3.14 2.05 -15.79
C VAL A 106 3.00 1.33 -17.13
N PRO A 107 4.06 0.68 -17.64
CA PRO A 107 3.96 -0.13 -18.84
C PRO A 107 2.91 -1.23 -18.70
N LEU A 108 2.16 -1.51 -19.77
CA LEU A 108 1.06 -2.46 -19.75
C LEU A 108 1.50 -3.87 -19.32
N VAL A 109 2.70 -4.30 -19.73
CA VAL A 109 3.29 -5.59 -19.32
C VAL A 109 3.44 -5.65 -17.81
N ALA A 110 3.92 -4.56 -17.18
CA ALA A 110 4.07 -4.50 -15.72
C ALA A 110 2.71 -4.53 -15.01
N MET A 111 1.67 -3.92 -15.60
CA MET A 111 0.31 -3.99 -15.07
C MET A 111 -0.20 -5.44 -15.03
N PHE A 112 -0.06 -6.18 -16.12
CA PHE A 112 -0.47 -7.58 -16.20
C PHE A 112 0.33 -8.47 -15.25
N THR A 113 1.63 -8.24 -15.13
CA THR A 113 2.49 -8.99 -14.22
C THR A 113 2.04 -8.80 -12.76
N LYS A 114 1.80 -7.58 -12.34
CA LYS A 114 1.32 -7.29 -10.98
C LYS A 114 -0.07 -7.87 -10.73
N ALA A 115 -0.96 -7.81 -11.71
CA ALA A 115 -2.29 -8.40 -11.61
C ALA A 115 -2.21 -9.93 -11.46
N LYS A 116 -1.32 -10.58 -12.19
CA LYS A 116 -1.08 -12.03 -12.10
C LYS A 116 -0.51 -12.43 -10.74
N TRP A 117 0.36 -11.63 -10.15
CA TRP A 117 1.01 -11.93 -8.88
C TRP A 117 0.21 -11.53 -7.66
N TYR A 118 -0.86 -10.77 -7.84
CA TYR A 118 -1.67 -10.30 -6.74
C TYR A 118 -2.22 -11.44 -5.90
N VAL A 119 -1.99 -11.35 -4.60
CA VAL A 119 -2.58 -12.23 -3.58
C VAL A 119 -3.25 -11.35 -2.55
N GLU A 120 -4.52 -11.59 -2.28
CA GLU A 120 -5.29 -10.83 -1.29
C GLU A 120 -4.63 -10.92 0.08
N PRO A 121 -4.45 -9.79 0.79
CA PRO A 121 -3.92 -9.81 2.15
C PRO A 121 -4.84 -10.56 3.12
N THR A 122 -4.24 -11.26 4.06
CA THR A 122 -4.96 -12.03 5.08
C THR A 122 -4.54 -11.61 6.49
N TRP A 123 -5.42 -11.82 7.45
CA TRP A 123 -5.13 -11.53 8.85
C TRP A 123 -3.92 -12.29 9.40
N SER A 124 -3.65 -13.48 8.88
CA SER A 124 -2.50 -14.30 9.30
C SER A 124 -1.15 -13.67 8.98
N GLU A 125 -1.10 -12.66 8.12
CA GLU A 125 0.13 -11.94 7.81
C GLU A 125 0.63 -11.04 8.96
N GLY A 126 -0.23 -10.69 9.92
CA GLY A 126 0.19 -9.99 11.14
C GLY A 126 -0.30 -8.55 11.28
N TYR A 127 -1.39 -8.18 10.64
CA TYR A 127 -1.97 -6.84 10.76
C TYR A 127 -2.71 -6.65 12.09
N SER A 128 -2.59 -5.44 12.65
CA SER A 128 -3.42 -5.02 13.79
C SER A 128 -4.82 -4.63 13.35
N ARG A 129 -4.94 -3.99 12.17
CA ARG A 129 -6.20 -3.61 11.54
C ARG A 129 -6.11 -3.76 10.03
N MET A 130 -7.25 -4.04 9.40
CA MET A 130 -7.39 -4.09 7.95
C MET A 130 -8.61 -3.30 7.53
N TYR A 131 -8.46 -2.52 6.45
CA TYR A 131 -9.52 -1.68 5.90
C TYR A 131 -9.67 -1.95 4.41
N ASP A 132 -10.90 -1.92 3.93
CA ASP A 132 -11.22 -1.85 2.51
C ASP A 132 -11.42 -0.40 2.10
N VAL A 133 -10.75 0.02 1.04
CA VAL A 133 -10.83 1.38 0.51
C VAL A 133 -11.45 1.33 -0.87
N SER A 134 -12.48 2.13 -1.11
CA SER A 134 -13.06 2.28 -2.43
C SER A 134 -13.26 3.75 -2.77
N LEU A 135 -13.21 4.07 -4.05
CA LEU A 135 -13.45 5.43 -4.55
C LEU A 135 -14.92 5.58 -4.92
N ILE A 136 -15.57 6.61 -4.39
CA ILE A 136 -16.91 7.03 -4.80
C ILE A 136 -16.72 8.03 -5.94
N GLU A 137 -16.90 7.58 -7.19
CA GLU A 137 -16.60 8.39 -8.38
C GLU A 137 -17.41 9.69 -8.44
N ALA A 138 -18.66 9.64 -8.02
CA ALA A 138 -19.55 10.81 -8.06
C ALA A 138 -19.03 12.02 -7.26
N THR A 139 -18.26 11.77 -6.19
CA THR A 139 -17.77 12.81 -5.28
C THR A 139 -16.24 12.86 -5.20
N ASN A 140 -15.52 11.95 -5.86
CA ASN A 140 -14.09 11.71 -5.69
C ASN A 140 -13.67 11.47 -4.23
N ALA A 141 -14.60 11.05 -3.39
CA ALA A 141 -14.34 10.71 -2.00
C ALA A 141 -13.97 9.23 -1.86
N PHE A 142 -13.17 8.93 -0.84
CA PHE A 142 -12.84 7.55 -0.50
C PHE A 142 -13.77 7.05 0.60
N LEU A 143 -14.31 5.84 0.41
CA LEU A 143 -15.01 5.10 1.44
C LEU A 143 -14.01 4.13 2.08
N VAL A 144 -13.89 4.17 3.41
CA VAL A 144 -12.99 3.31 4.18
C VAL A 144 -13.81 2.51 5.16
N GLU A 145 -13.77 1.19 5.03
CA GLU A 145 -14.51 0.26 5.88
C GLU A 145 -13.54 -0.69 6.57
N GLU A 146 -13.62 -0.76 7.90
CA GLU A 146 -12.77 -1.68 8.66
C GLU A 146 -13.26 -3.13 8.46
N ARG A 147 -12.33 -4.04 8.13
CA ARG A 147 -12.63 -5.47 8.05
C ARG A 147 -12.78 -6.03 9.46
N PRO A 148 -13.86 -6.78 9.75
CA PRO A 148 -13.96 -7.47 11.02
C PRO A 148 -12.88 -8.56 11.11
N ARG A 149 -12.27 -8.69 12.29
CA ARG A 149 -11.33 -9.77 12.55
C ARG A 149 -12.12 -11.06 12.80
N PRO A 150 -11.85 -12.14 12.06
CA PRO A 150 -12.51 -13.41 12.32
C PRO A 150 -12.20 -13.93 13.73
N LEU A 151 -13.17 -14.60 14.35
CA LEU A 151 -12.97 -15.28 15.64
C LEU A 151 -11.91 -16.38 15.50
N GLY A 152 -10.98 -16.44 16.47
CA GLY A 152 -9.92 -17.45 16.48
C GLY A 152 -8.65 -17.07 15.73
N VAL A 153 -8.60 -15.91 15.08
CA VAL A 153 -7.35 -15.37 14.53
C VAL A 153 -6.61 -14.68 15.66
N GLY A 154 -5.42 -15.17 15.98
CA GLY A 154 -4.57 -14.61 17.02
C GLY A 154 -4.19 -13.15 16.76
N VAL A 155 -3.92 -12.45 17.82
CA VAL A 155 -3.42 -11.08 17.78
C VAL A 155 -1.96 -11.09 17.37
#